data_d5ac4ad1cb09757d0c5576284ab335d7
#
_entry.id   d5ac4ad1cb09757d0c5576284ab335d7
#
_cell.length_a   1.000
_cell.length_b   1.000
_cell.length_c   1.000
_cell.angle_alpha   90.00
_cell.angle_beta   90.00
_cell.angle_gamma   90.00
#
_symmetry.space_group_name_H-M   'P 1'
#
loop_
_entity.id
_entity.type
_entity.pdbx_description
1 polymer ?
#
loop_
_entity_poly.entity_id
_entity_poly.type
_entity_poly.pdbx_seq_one_letter_code
_entity_poly.pdbx_strand_id
1 'polypeptide(L)'
;MFHSSFWLILVVLLITRPFAVQGQSFCMKHSDFVAEVAREFQETLVGFGLLSDNRIFEVFASSEGATFTIVFTTPEGITCPIGAGQGWRNVFAPSKDIRAFYPG
;
A
#
# COMPACT_ATOMS: atom_id res chain seq x y z
N MET A 1 -18.85 41.57 13.93
CA MET A 1 -17.80 41.80 13.00
C MET A 1 -16.58 41.05 13.32
N PHE A 2 -16.09 41.14 14.50
CA PHE A 2 -14.88 40.40 14.83
C PHE A 2 -15.07 38.92 14.81
N HIS A 3 -16.27 38.48 15.02
CA HIS A 3 -16.53 37.04 15.06
C HIS A 3 -16.31 36.37 13.74
N SER A 4 -16.61 37.05 12.63
CA SER A 4 -16.46 36.42 11.33
C SER A 4 -15.02 36.11 11.01
N SER A 5 -14.11 37.02 11.35
CA SER A 5 -12.71 36.77 11.10
C SER A 5 -12.19 35.61 11.89
N PHE A 6 -12.65 35.53 13.11
CA PHE A 6 -12.23 34.44 13.96
C PHE A 6 -12.63 33.10 13.40
N TRP A 7 -13.84 33.02 12.91
CA TRP A 7 -14.34 31.79 12.31
C TRP A 7 -13.56 31.39 11.08
N LEU A 8 -13.21 32.34 10.26
CA LEU A 8 -12.45 32.06 9.05
C LEU A 8 -11.09 31.46 9.39
N ILE A 9 -10.44 31.99 10.40
CA ILE A 9 -9.16 31.46 10.81
C ILE A 9 -9.29 30.04 11.28
N LEU A 10 -10.31 29.74 12.03
CA LEU A 10 -10.51 28.41 12.51
C LEU A 10 -10.72 27.41 11.40
N VAL A 11 -11.50 27.77 10.40
CA VAL A 11 -11.75 26.91 9.28
C VAL A 11 -10.46 26.62 8.52
N VAL A 12 -9.64 27.61 8.34
CA VAL A 12 -8.38 27.43 7.64
C VAL A 12 -7.47 26.45 8.39
N LEU A 13 -7.44 26.56 9.69
CA LEU A 13 -6.63 25.64 10.47
C LEU A 13 -7.10 24.20 10.32
N LEU A 14 -8.38 24.00 10.26
CA LEU A 14 -8.91 22.65 10.06
C LEU A 14 -8.56 22.12 8.68
N ILE A 15 -8.62 22.95 7.67
CA ILE A 15 -8.34 22.54 6.32
C ILE A 15 -6.87 22.20 6.13
N THR A 16 -6.01 22.88 6.82
CA THR A 16 -4.59 22.64 6.67
C THR A 16 -4.08 21.45 7.45
N ARG A 17 -4.94 20.72 8.07
CA ARG A 17 -4.54 19.55 8.79
C ARG A 17 -3.84 18.56 7.88
N PRO A 18 -2.66 18.11 8.23
CA PRO A 18 -1.96 17.16 7.38
C PRO A 18 -2.58 15.79 7.51
N PHE A 19 -2.66 15.10 6.42
CA PHE A 19 -3.11 13.74 6.51
C PHE A 19 -2.40 12.86 5.54
N ALA A 20 -1.43 13.38 4.95
CA ALA A 20 -0.81 12.67 3.91
C ALA A 20 0.08 11.56 4.32
N VAL A 21 0.54 11.56 5.49
CA VAL A 21 1.57 10.62 5.81
C VAL A 21 1.14 9.37 6.47
N GLN A 22 -0.11 9.26 6.76
CA GLN A 22 -0.49 8.12 7.50
C GLN A 22 -0.36 6.88 6.69
N GLY A 23 -0.07 5.82 7.30
CA GLY A 23 -0.07 4.53 6.71
C GLY A 23 1.15 4.15 5.95
N GLN A 24 2.04 5.07 5.74
CA GLN A 24 3.13 4.76 4.90
C GLN A 24 4.14 3.87 5.50
N SER A 25 4.38 3.94 6.76
CA SER A 25 5.39 3.16 7.37
C SER A 25 4.90 2.34 8.51
N PHE A 26 3.64 2.18 8.65
CA PHE A 26 3.14 1.39 9.73
C PHE A 26 3.37 -0.07 9.52
N CYS A 27 4.09 -0.68 10.45
CA CYS A 27 4.20 -2.12 10.50
C CYS A 27 3.12 -2.63 11.43
N MET A 28 2.58 -3.80 11.13
CA MET A 28 1.53 -4.37 11.96
C MET A 28 1.61 -5.89 11.89
N LYS A 29 0.85 -6.55 12.72
CA LYS A 29 0.74 -8.00 12.68
C LYS A 29 0.29 -8.45 11.30
N HIS A 30 0.85 -9.54 10.82
CA HIS A 30 0.53 -10.02 9.48
C HIS A 30 -0.97 -10.27 9.30
N SER A 31 -1.62 -10.90 10.28
CA SER A 31 -3.05 -11.17 10.14
C SER A 31 -3.88 -9.89 10.08
N ASP A 32 -3.46 -8.87 10.82
CA ASP A 32 -4.16 -7.59 10.77
C ASP A 32 -3.97 -6.91 9.42
N PHE A 33 -2.76 -7.01 8.88
CA PHE A 33 -2.50 -6.42 7.58
C PHE A 33 -3.33 -7.09 6.49
N VAL A 34 -3.37 -8.41 6.48
CA VAL A 34 -4.14 -9.15 5.49
C VAL A 34 -5.61 -8.74 5.52
N ALA A 35 -6.16 -8.63 6.72
CA ALA A 35 -7.55 -8.22 6.88
C ALA A 35 -7.76 -6.77 6.41
N GLU A 36 -6.80 -5.93 6.69
CA GLU A 36 -6.90 -4.53 6.35
C GLU A 36 -6.94 -4.32 4.84
N VAL A 37 -6.00 -4.90 4.09
CA VAL A 37 -5.98 -4.69 2.66
C VAL A 37 -7.14 -5.39 1.97
N ALA A 38 -7.64 -6.47 2.54
CA ALA A 38 -8.83 -7.12 2.00
C ALA A 38 -10.05 -6.23 2.16
N ARG A 39 -10.19 -5.61 3.32
CA ARG A 39 -11.35 -4.78 3.60
C ARG A 39 -11.29 -3.44 2.87
N GLU A 40 -10.11 -2.80 2.89
CA GLU A 40 -10.01 -1.45 2.36
C GLU A 40 -9.83 -1.41 0.86
N PHE A 41 -9.12 -2.37 0.31
CA PHE A 41 -8.75 -2.31 -1.10
C PHE A 41 -9.16 -3.55 -1.87
N GLN A 42 -9.77 -4.51 -1.24
CA GLN A 42 -10.14 -5.78 -1.86
C GLN A 42 -8.92 -6.49 -2.42
N GLU A 43 -7.80 -6.37 -1.74
CA GLU A 43 -6.56 -7.01 -2.17
C GLU A 43 -6.35 -8.33 -1.47
N THR A 44 -5.84 -9.29 -2.21
CA THR A 44 -5.46 -10.60 -1.68
C THR A 44 -4.06 -10.92 -2.14
N LEU A 45 -3.45 -11.89 -1.51
CA LEU A 45 -2.08 -12.27 -1.83
C LEU A 45 -2.02 -12.86 -3.23
N VAL A 46 -1.17 -12.30 -4.07
CA VAL A 46 -1.00 -12.78 -5.44
C VAL A 46 0.39 -13.36 -5.67
N GLY A 47 1.33 -13.13 -4.78
CA GLY A 47 2.64 -13.73 -4.92
C GLY A 47 3.49 -13.46 -3.70
N PHE A 48 4.47 -14.30 -3.45
CA PHE A 48 5.38 -14.10 -2.34
C PHE A 48 6.71 -14.80 -2.61
N GLY A 49 7.72 -14.38 -1.88
CA GLY A 49 9.02 -14.99 -1.96
C GLY A 49 9.75 -14.86 -0.65
N LEU A 50 10.73 -15.71 -0.44
CA LEU A 50 11.53 -15.70 0.77
C LEU A 50 12.83 -14.99 0.51
N LEU A 51 13.13 -13.99 1.32
CA LEU A 51 14.39 -13.26 1.20
C LEU A 51 15.48 -13.99 1.98
N SER A 52 16.73 -13.66 1.67
CA SER A 52 17.85 -14.38 2.25
C SER A 52 17.96 -14.21 3.75
N ASP A 53 17.36 -13.16 4.30
CA ASP A 53 17.38 -12.94 5.74
C ASP A 53 16.12 -13.47 6.42
N ASN A 54 15.39 -14.34 5.73
CA ASN A 54 14.20 -15.02 6.24
C ASN A 54 12.97 -14.11 6.38
N ARG A 55 13.03 -12.90 5.81
CA ARG A 55 11.81 -12.13 5.68
C ARG A 55 11.04 -12.63 4.48
N ILE A 56 9.74 -12.49 4.52
CA ILE A 56 8.89 -12.87 3.40
C ILE A 56 8.48 -11.61 2.66
N PHE A 57 8.72 -11.62 1.35
CA PHE A 57 8.30 -10.55 0.48
C PHE A 57 6.94 -10.96 -0.09
N GLU A 58 5.96 -10.07 -0.01
CA GLU A 58 4.61 -10.41 -0.45
C GLU A 58 4.03 -9.30 -1.30
N VAL A 59 3.19 -9.68 -2.25
CA VAL A 59 2.44 -8.73 -3.06
C VAL A 59 0.97 -9.07 -2.93
N PHE A 60 0.20 -8.07 -2.60
CA PHE A 60 -1.25 -8.15 -2.51
C PHE A 60 -1.82 -7.29 -3.62
N ALA A 61 -2.85 -7.77 -4.29
CA ALA A 61 -3.45 -7.01 -5.38
C ALA A 61 -4.95 -7.27 -5.43
N SER A 62 -5.69 -6.29 -5.91
CA SER A 62 -7.11 -6.46 -6.12
C SER A 62 -7.35 -7.36 -7.34
N SER A 63 -8.55 -7.91 -7.45
CA SER A 63 -8.83 -8.94 -8.46
C SER A 63 -8.55 -8.47 -9.87
N GLU A 64 -8.72 -7.21 -10.14
CA GLU A 64 -8.45 -6.70 -11.47
C GLU A 64 -7.17 -5.90 -11.53
N GLY A 65 -6.36 -5.97 -10.50
CA GLY A 65 -5.12 -5.26 -10.49
C GLY A 65 -5.24 -3.76 -10.36
N ALA A 66 -6.40 -3.28 -9.94
CA ALA A 66 -6.58 -1.84 -9.82
C ALA A 66 -5.59 -1.24 -8.84
N THR A 67 -5.36 -1.92 -7.72
CA THR A 67 -4.37 -1.48 -6.75
C THR A 67 -3.56 -2.67 -6.28
N PHE A 68 -2.36 -2.39 -5.79
CA PHE A 68 -1.54 -3.43 -5.20
C PHE A 68 -0.66 -2.84 -4.11
N THR A 69 -0.22 -3.71 -3.21
CA THR A 69 0.65 -3.34 -2.10
C THR A 69 1.77 -4.35 -1.97
N ILE A 70 2.98 -3.87 -1.79
CA ILE A 70 4.15 -4.71 -1.61
C ILE A 70 4.60 -4.56 -0.18
N VAL A 71 4.86 -5.69 0.47
CA VAL A 71 5.25 -5.69 1.87
C VAL A 71 6.36 -6.69 2.10
N PHE A 72 7.01 -6.58 3.25
CA PHE A 72 7.78 -7.71 3.75
C PHE A 72 7.27 -8.03 5.16
N THR A 73 7.45 -9.28 5.54
CA THR A 73 7.03 -9.77 6.85
C THR A 73 8.23 -10.42 7.52
N THR A 74 8.48 -10.04 8.75
CA THR A 74 9.60 -10.57 9.51
C THR A 74 9.30 -11.96 10.03
N PRO A 75 10.34 -12.71 10.45
CA PRO A 75 10.08 -14.03 11.07
C PRO A 75 9.17 -13.96 12.29
N GLU A 76 9.11 -12.82 12.94
CA GLU A 76 8.22 -12.65 14.09
C GLU A 76 6.78 -12.38 13.69
N GLY A 77 6.51 -12.27 12.41
CA GLY A 77 5.14 -12.06 11.95
C GLY A 77 4.72 -10.61 11.85
N ILE A 78 5.66 -9.70 11.75
CA ILE A 78 5.36 -8.28 11.61
C ILE A 78 5.50 -7.89 10.14
N THR A 79 4.46 -7.30 9.60
CA THR A 79 4.38 -6.92 8.20
C THR A 79 4.56 -5.42 8.05
N CYS A 80 5.45 -5.04 7.16
CA CYS A 80 5.78 -3.64 6.90
C CYS A 80 5.58 -3.32 5.42
N PRO A 81 4.77 -2.34 5.10
CA PRO A 81 4.59 -1.98 3.69
C PRO A 81 5.82 -1.28 3.14
N ILE A 82 6.18 -1.59 1.91
CA ILE A 82 7.29 -0.95 1.26
C ILE A 82 6.92 -0.29 -0.06
N GLY A 83 5.72 -0.53 -0.55
CA GLY A 83 5.28 0.14 -1.76
C GLY A 83 3.85 -0.16 -2.05
N ALA A 84 3.25 0.70 -2.86
CA ALA A 84 1.87 0.52 -3.29
C ALA A 84 1.73 1.18 -4.65
N GLY A 85 0.77 0.73 -5.42
CA GLY A 85 0.58 1.29 -6.75
C GLY A 85 -0.70 0.83 -7.38
N GLN A 86 -0.75 0.99 -8.68
CA GLN A 86 -1.92 0.66 -9.47
C GLN A 86 -1.50 -0.14 -10.68
N GLY A 87 -2.42 -0.87 -11.24
CA GLY A 87 -2.17 -1.55 -12.49
C GLY A 87 -1.33 -2.79 -12.38
N TRP A 88 -1.57 -3.59 -11.36
CA TRP A 88 -0.87 -4.86 -11.21
C TRP A 88 -1.27 -5.81 -12.32
N ARG A 89 -0.29 -6.51 -12.86
CA ARG A 89 -0.55 -7.53 -13.87
C ARG A 89 0.22 -8.78 -13.55
N ASN A 90 -0.43 -9.90 -13.76
CA ASN A 90 0.23 -11.19 -13.69
C ASN A 90 0.84 -11.49 -15.04
N VAL A 91 2.02 -12.09 -15.02
CA VAL A 91 2.71 -12.43 -16.26
C VAL A 91 2.71 -13.93 -16.41
N PHE A 92 2.01 -14.39 -17.44
CA PHE A 92 1.94 -15.82 -17.70
C PHE A 92 2.92 -16.27 -18.75
N ALA A 93 3.23 -15.39 -19.70
CA ALA A 93 4.18 -15.71 -20.72
C ALA A 93 5.42 -14.89 -20.47
N PRO A 94 6.49 -15.52 -20.08
CA PRO A 94 7.58 -14.84 -19.39
C PRO A 94 8.29 -13.75 -20.13
N SER A 95 8.40 -13.69 -21.35
CA SER A 95 9.30 -12.72 -21.93
C SER A 95 8.65 -11.61 -22.69
N LYS A 96 7.57 -11.91 -23.38
CA LYS A 96 6.99 -10.91 -24.26
C LYS A 96 6.30 -9.78 -23.53
N ASP A 97 5.59 -10.12 -22.49
CA ASP A 97 4.78 -9.14 -21.81
C ASP A 97 5.61 -8.13 -21.05
N ILE A 98 6.70 -8.59 -20.50
CA ILE A 98 7.50 -7.72 -19.68
C ILE A 98 8.24 -6.67 -20.48
N ARG A 99 8.51 -6.96 -21.72
CA ARG A 99 9.20 -6.00 -22.58
C ARG A 99 8.44 -4.72 -22.77
N ALA A 100 7.15 -4.79 -22.73
CA ALA A 100 6.32 -3.61 -22.94
C ALA A 100 6.49 -2.60 -21.82
N PHE A 101 7.00 -3.02 -20.67
CA PHE A 101 7.14 -2.13 -19.54
C PHE A 101 8.53 -1.51 -19.40
N TYR A 102 9.47 -1.94 -20.21
CA TYR A 102 10.83 -1.42 -20.11
C TYR A 102 11.15 -0.60 -21.35
N PRO A 103 11.61 0.61 -21.14
CA PRO A 103 11.83 1.51 -22.25
C PRO A 103 13.03 1.17 -23.12
N GLY A 104 13.87 0.30 -22.72
CA GLY A 104 15.07 0.11 -23.51
C GLY A 104 15.39 -1.28 -23.97
#